data_699c6589527f358266b4d88d2e24e6ae
#
_entry.id   699c6589527f358266b4d88d2e24e6ae
#
_cell.length_a   1.000
_cell.length_b   1.000
_cell.length_c   1.000
_cell.angle_alpha   90.00
_cell.angle_beta   90.00
_cell.angle_gamma   90.00
#
_symmetry.space_group_name_H-M   'P 1'
#
loop_
_entity.id
_entity.type
_entity.pdbx_description
1 polymer ?
#
loop_
_entity_poly.entity_id
_entity_poly.type
_entity_poly.pdbx_seq_one_letter_code
_entity_poly.pdbx_strand_id
1 'polypeptide(L)'
;MAETFMAREVAEIPAAAARFLDGSRGAVEAAAAALRERDPGVSVTVARGSSDHAATYLKYAVELLAGVPVASVGPSVASIYRRPLRLGNAACIGISQSGRSPDIVEMMRSAGEGGALS
;
A
#
# COMPACT_ATOMS: atom_id res chain seq x y z
N MET A 1 -7.86 37.58 -2.53
CA MET A 1 -6.73 36.69 -2.86
C MET A 1 -7.26 35.52 -3.65
N ALA A 2 -6.60 35.13 -4.73
CA ALA A 2 -7.00 33.94 -5.45
C ALA A 2 -6.76 32.70 -4.56
N GLU A 3 -7.73 31.82 -4.51
CA GLU A 3 -7.63 30.55 -3.80
C GLU A 3 -6.52 29.70 -4.43
N THR A 4 -5.61 29.19 -3.61
CA THR A 4 -4.51 28.35 -4.09
C THR A 4 -5.01 26.94 -4.44
N PHE A 5 -4.31 26.22 -5.32
CA PHE A 5 -4.62 24.82 -5.63
C PHE A 5 -4.67 23.96 -4.36
N MET A 6 -3.71 24.14 -3.47
CA MET A 6 -3.65 23.44 -2.18
C MET A 6 -4.89 23.70 -1.33
N ALA A 7 -5.37 24.94 -1.24
CA ALA A 7 -6.56 25.26 -0.44
C ALA A 7 -7.81 24.56 -1.00
N ARG A 8 -7.94 24.49 -2.34
CA ARG A 8 -9.04 23.74 -2.98
C ARG A 8 -8.94 22.24 -2.73
N GLU A 9 -7.76 21.66 -2.86
CA GLU A 9 -7.55 20.23 -2.61
C GLU A 9 -7.84 19.88 -1.15
N VAL A 10 -7.44 20.72 -0.19
CA VAL A 10 -7.78 20.54 1.23
C VAL A 10 -9.29 20.59 1.44
N ALA A 11 -9.98 21.55 0.82
CA ALA A 11 -11.44 21.66 0.92
C ALA A 11 -12.17 20.46 0.27
N GLU A 12 -11.56 19.81 -0.72
CA GLU A 12 -12.11 18.65 -1.41
C GLU A 12 -11.98 17.33 -0.61
N ILE A 13 -11.11 17.26 0.40
CA ILE A 13 -10.80 16.01 1.14
C ILE A 13 -12.07 15.27 1.58
N PRO A 14 -13.08 15.90 2.21
CA PRO A 14 -14.28 15.17 2.64
C PRO A 14 -15.05 14.54 1.48
N ALA A 15 -15.20 15.27 0.38
CA ALA A 15 -15.89 14.78 -0.81
C ALA A 15 -15.10 13.67 -1.52
N ALA A 16 -13.76 13.79 -1.57
CA ALA A 16 -12.89 12.75 -2.12
C ALA A 16 -12.95 11.47 -1.29
N ALA A 17 -12.95 11.58 0.04
CA ALA A 17 -13.10 10.45 0.95
C ALA A 17 -14.46 9.75 0.76
N ALA A 18 -15.55 10.49 0.64
CA ALA A 18 -16.87 9.94 0.37
C ALA A 18 -16.89 9.17 -0.97
N ARG A 19 -16.38 9.77 -2.04
CA ARG A 19 -16.28 9.10 -3.36
C ARG A 19 -15.44 7.81 -3.29
N PHE A 20 -14.36 7.83 -2.54
CA PHE A 20 -13.53 6.64 -2.34
C PHE A 20 -14.32 5.54 -1.63
N LEU A 21 -14.98 5.84 -0.53
CA LEU A 21 -15.75 4.86 0.23
C LEU A 21 -16.90 4.26 -0.60
N ASP A 22 -17.58 5.08 -1.38
CA ASP A 22 -18.68 4.64 -2.23
C ASP A 22 -18.21 3.83 -3.45
N GLY A 23 -17.11 4.26 -4.09
CA GLY A 23 -16.63 3.70 -5.35
C GLY A 23 -15.67 2.52 -5.23
N SER A 24 -15.01 2.35 -4.07
CA SER A 24 -13.92 1.38 -3.93
C SER A 24 -14.32 0.06 -3.27
N ARG A 25 -15.57 -0.07 -2.84
CA ARG A 25 -16.05 -1.25 -2.09
C ARG A 25 -15.71 -2.56 -2.81
N GLY A 26 -16.02 -2.68 -4.09
CA GLY A 26 -15.76 -3.91 -4.86
C GLY A 26 -14.27 -4.26 -4.97
N ALA A 27 -13.41 -3.24 -5.15
CA ALA A 27 -11.96 -3.44 -5.19
C ALA A 27 -11.41 -3.88 -3.82
N VAL A 28 -11.90 -3.28 -2.74
CA VAL A 28 -11.51 -3.65 -1.37
C VAL A 28 -11.97 -5.07 -1.04
N GLU A 29 -13.19 -5.43 -1.39
CA GLU A 29 -13.72 -6.79 -1.18
C GLU A 29 -12.93 -7.83 -1.97
N ALA A 30 -12.56 -7.55 -3.23
CA ALA A 30 -11.73 -8.43 -4.04
C ALA A 30 -10.32 -8.61 -3.45
N ALA A 31 -9.69 -7.53 -3.00
CA ALA A 31 -8.39 -7.58 -2.34
C ALA A 31 -8.46 -8.38 -1.02
N ALA A 32 -9.50 -8.17 -0.23
CA ALA A 32 -9.72 -8.91 1.00
C ALA A 32 -9.96 -10.41 0.75
N ALA A 33 -10.66 -10.77 -0.32
CA ALA A 33 -10.86 -12.16 -0.73
C ALA A 33 -9.54 -12.82 -1.14
N ALA A 34 -8.73 -12.15 -1.95
CA ALA A 34 -7.41 -12.62 -2.36
C ALA A 34 -6.45 -12.82 -1.16
N LEU A 35 -6.48 -11.89 -0.19
CA LEU A 35 -5.70 -12.01 1.04
C LEU A 35 -6.16 -13.22 1.88
N ARG A 36 -7.47 -13.44 2.01
CA ARG A 36 -8.00 -14.61 2.73
C ARG A 36 -7.64 -15.93 2.05
N GLU A 37 -7.70 -15.97 0.72
CA GLU A 37 -7.33 -17.16 -0.05
C GLU A 37 -5.83 -17.46 0.04
N ARG A 38 -5.01 -16.41 -0.01
CA ARG A 38 -3.55 -16.53 0.09
C ARG A 38 -3.10 -16.92 1.49
N ASP A 39 -3.81 -16.49 2.52
CA ASP A 39 -3.49 -16.68 3.95
C ASP A 39 -2.02 -16.40 4.27
N PRO A 40 -1.55 -15.14 4.05
CA PRO A 40 -0.14 -14.83 4.19
C PRO A 40 0.30 -14.89 5.66
N GLY A 41 1.44 -15.52 5.91
CA GLY A 41 2.05 -15.56 7.25
C GLY A 41 2.68 -14.23 7.67
N VAL A 42 2.93 -13.33 6.72
CA VAL A 42 3.46 -11.98 6.93
C VAL A 42 2.95 -11.06 5.83
N SER A 43 2.73 -9.80 6.17
CA SER A 43 2.53 -8.75 5.17
C SER A 43 3.70 -7.78 5.17
N VAL A 44 4.00 -7.20 4.04
CA VAL A 44 4.98 -6.12 3.92
C VAL A 44 4.32 -4.89 3.32
N THR A 45 4.71 -3.73 3.79
CA THR A 45 4.28 -2.45 3.23
C THR A 45 5.44 -1.74 2.56
N VAL A 46 5.16 -1.05 1.47
CA VAL A 46 6.10 -0.18 0.80
C VAL A 46 5.45 1.17 0.52
N ALA A 47 6.04 2.22 1.01
CA ALA A 47 5.54 3.57 0.87
C ALA A 47 6.68 4.59 1.02
N ARG A 48 6.39 5.86 0.73
CA ARG A 48 7.32 6.98 0.93
C ARG A 48 6.58 8.22 1.41
N GLY A 49 7.31 9.06 2.15
CA GLY A 49 6.79 10.33 2.64
C GLY A 49 5.54 10.16 3.50
N SER A 50 4.53 10.99 3.27
CA SER A 50 3.28 10.95 4.04
C SER A 50 2.48 9.67 3.83
N SER A 51 2.65 8.98 2.69
CA SER A 51 2.03 7.67 2.45
C SER A 51 2.55 6.59 3.41
N ASP A 52 3.78 6.74 3.92
CA ASP A 52 4.35 5.81 4.91
C ASP A 52 3.66 5.92 6.27
N HIS A 53 3.10 7.06 6.62
CA HIS A 53 2.25 7.19 7.81
C HIS A 53 0.94 6.41 7.66
N ALA A 54 0.34 6.39 6.46
CA ALA A 54 -0.80 5.55 6.16
C ALA A 54 -0.43 4.06 6.23
N ALA A 55 0.76 3.68 5.75
CA ALA A 55 1.29 2.33 5.87
C ALA A 55 1.47 1.92 7.34
N THR A 56 1.95 2.82 8.19
CA THR A 56 2.10 2.58 9.63
C THR A 56 0.73 2.36 10.30
N TYR A 57 -0.28 3.15 9.95
CA TYR A 57 -1.64 2.91 10.42
C TYR A 57 -2.18 1.55 9.98
N LEU A 58 -2.02 1.23 8.70
CA LEU A 58 -2.43 -0.07 8.14
C LEU A 58 -1.74 -1.24 8.85
N LYS A 59 -0.45 -1.10 9.16
CA LYS A 59 0.31 -2.10 9.93
C LYS A 59 -0.40 -2.44 11.24
N TYR A 60 -0.69 -1.44 12.05
CA TYR A 60 -1.38 -1.66 13.32
C TYR A 60 -2.77 -2.27 13.13
N ALA A 61 -3.53 -1.81 12.15
CA ALA A 61 -4.85 -2.35 11.86
C ALA A 61 -4.79 -3.84 11.48
N VAL A 62 -3.87 -4.23 10.62
CA VAL A 62 -3.68 -5.62 10.18
C VAL A 62 -3.22 -6.50 11.36
N GLU A 63 -2.23 -6.05 12.13
CA GLU A 63 -1.72 -6.79 13.28
C GLU A 63 -2.80 -6.99 14.35
N LEU A 64 -3.60 -5.96 14.64
CA LEU A 64 -4.65 -6.04 15.67
C LEU A 64 -5.89 -6.84 15.22
N LEU A 65 -6.28 -6.72 13.96
CA LEU A 65 -7.55 -7.30 13.46
C LEU A 65 -7.37 -8.67 12.84
N ALA A 66 -6.23 -8.91 12.18
CA ALA A 66 -5.95 -10.15 11.47
C ALA A 66 -4.86 -11.01 12.14
N GLY A 67 -4.12 -10.46 13.10
CA GLY A 67 -3.01 -11.18 13.76
C GLY A 67 -1.82 -11.47 12.83
N VAL A 68 -1.76 -10.81 11.67
CA VAL A 68 -0.68 -10.99 10.70
C VAL A 68 0.39 -9.92 10.92
N PRO A 69 1.64 -10.29 11.22
CA PRO A 69 2.70 -9.31 11.40
C PRO A 69 2.99 -8.55 10.11
N VAL A 70 3.29 -7.26 10.25
CA VAL A 70 3.55 -6.38 9.11
C VAL A 70 4.93 -5.73 9.24
N ALA A 71 5.75 -5.84 8.20
CA ALA A 71 7.04 -5.20 8.10
C ALA A 71 7.03 -4.10 7.02
N SER A 72 7.67 -2.97 7.31
CA SER A 72 7.94 -1.96 6.28
C SER A 72 9.20 -2.33 5.52
N VAL A 73 9.15 -2.27 4.19
CA VAL A 73 10.31 -2.49 3.32
C VAL A 73 10.68 -1.23 2.56
N GLY A 74 11.99 -0.96 2.46
CA GLY A 74 12.49 0.19 1.73
C GLY A 74 12.39 -0.04 0.22
N PRO A 75 11.77 0.87 -0.55
CA PRO A 75 11.65 0.71 -2.00
C PRO A 75 12.99 0.70 -2.73
N SER A 76 14.02 1.31 -2.16
CA SER A 76 15.39 1.29 -2.70
C SER A 76 16.01 -0.11 -2.73
N VAL A 77 15.52 -1.05 -1.93
CA VAL A 77 16.00 -2.44 -1.95
C VAL A 77 15.85 -3.05 -3.34
N ALA A 78 14.72 -2.81 -4.01
CA ALA A 78 14.52 -3.25 -5.39
C ALA A 78 15.09 -2.25 -6.41
N SER A 79 14.76 -0.95 -6.28
CA SER A 79 15.04 0.03 -7.32
C SER A 79 16.53 0.39 -7.45
N ILE A 80 17.28 0.43 -6.35
CA ILE A 80 18.70 0.81 -6.32
C ILE A 80 19.58 -0.43 -6.16
N TYR A 81 19.35 -1.20 -5.10
CA TYR A 81 20.19 -2.34 -4.76
C TYR A 81 19.87 -3.59 -5.56
N ARG A 82 18.76 -3.61 -6.30
CA ARG A 82 18.31 -4.73 -7.15
C ARG A 82 18.30 -6.07 -6.42
N ARG A 83 17.96 -6.03 -5.13
CA ARG A 83 17.93 -7.23 -4.30
C ARG A 83 16.51 -7.79 -4.23
N PRO A 84 16.23 -8.96 -4.80
CA PRO A 84 14.94 -9.61 -4.64
C PRO A 84 14.76 -10.07 -3.19
N LEU A 85 13.57 -9.83 -2.63
CA LEU A 85 13.19 -10.34 -1.32
C LEU A 85 12.49 -11.69 -1.45
N ARG A 86 12.65 -12.54 -0.46
CA ARG A 86 11.96 -13.83 -0.38
C ARG A 86 10.59 -13.63 0.23
N LEU A 87 9.57 -13.48 -0.60
CA LEU A 87 8.22 -13.13 -0.18
C LEU A 87 7.18 -14.20 -0.57
N GLY A 88 7.60 -15.48 -0.68
CA GLY A 88 6.77 -16.57 -1.19
C GLY A 88 5.47 -16.81 -0.43
N ASN A 89 5.38 -16.47 0.85
CA ASN A 89 4.15 -16.56 1.65
C ASN A 89 3.81 -15.21 2.28
N ALA A 90 3.97 -14.13 1.52
CA ALA A 90 3.70 -12.78 1.97
C ALA A 90 2.64 -12.10 1.09
N ALA A 91 1.99 -11.08 1.67
CA ALA A 91 1.32 -10.05 0.91
C ALA A 91 2.19 -8.79 0.88
N CYS A 92 2.26 -8.11 -0.26
CA CYS A 92 2.96 -6.84 -0.40
C CYS A 92 1.96 -5.74 -0.75
N ILE A 93 1.91 -4.69 0.06
CA ILE A 93 0.95 -3.59 -0.07
C ILE A 93 1.72 -2.31 -0.34
N GLY A 94 1.59 -1.79 -1.57
CA GLY A 94 2.14 -0.50 -1.96
C GLY A 94 1.15 0.63 -1.70
N ILE A 95 1.61 1.70 -1.05
CA ILE A 95 0.80 2.89 -0.81
C ILE A 95 1.47 4.09 -1.46
N SER A 96 0.82 4.66 -2.47
CA SER A 96 1.35 5.77 -3.22
C SER A 96 0.23 6.75 -3.61
N GLN A 97 0.44 8.04 -3.36
CA GLN A 97 -0.50 9.08 -3.75
C GLN A 97 -0.67 9.15 -5.28
N SER A 98 0.41 9.07 -6.03
CA SER A 98 0.38 9.15 -7.50
C SER A 98 0.14 7.80 -8.18
N GLY A 99 0.44 6.69 -7.49
CA GLY A 99 0.48 5.36 -8.09
C GLY A 99 1.60 5.17 -9.13
N ARG A 100 2.50 6.14 -9.28
CA ARG A 100 3.50 6.20 -10.36
C ARG A 100 4.93 6.39 -9.87
N SER A 101 5.17 6.36 -8.57
CA SER A 101 6.52 6.46 -8.01
C SER A 101 7.36 5.28 -8.52
N PRO A 102 8.42 5.50 -9.33
CA PRO A 102 9.12 4.41 -10.01
C PRO A 102 9.68 3.35 -9.07
N ASP A 103 10.17 3.77 -7.92
CA ASP A 103 10.73 2.89 -6.91
C ASP A 103 9.67 2.06 -6.17
N ILE A 104 8.47 2.62 -5.94
CA ILE A 104 7.34 1.85 -5.39
C ILE A 104 6.86 0.82 -6.41
N VAL A 105 6.69 1.22 -7.68
CA VAL A 105 6.29 0.31 -8.77
C VAL A 105 7.30 -0.82 -8.93
N GLU A 106 8.60 -0.50 -8.92
CA GLU A 106 9.66 -1.50 -9.02
C GLU A 106 9.65 -2.46 -7.83
N MET A 107 9.43 -1.96 -6.61
CA MET A 107 9.35 -2.82 -5.43
C MET A 107 8.13 -3.76 -5.50
N MET A 108 6.97 -3.26 -5.94
CA MET A 108 5.77 -4.07 -6.11
C MET A 108 5.97 -5.17 -7.16
N ARG A 109 6.60 -4.83 -8.30
CA ARG A 109 6.97 -5.81 -9.34
C ARG A 109 7.92 -6.89 -8.77
N SER A 110 8.98 -6.48 -8.12
CA SER A 110 9.96 -7.38 -7.49
C SER A 110 9.33 -8.27 -6.42
N ALA A 111 8.39 -7.74 -5.64
CA ALA A 111 7.66 -8.51 -4.65
C ALA A 111 6.81 -9.62 -5.29
N GLY A 112 6.09 -9.31 -6.36
CA GLY A 112 5.30 -10.28 -7.13
C GLY A 112 6.19 -11.37 -7.74
N GLU A 113 7.32 -11.01 -8.33
CA GLU A 113 8.32 -11.96 -8.84
C GLU A 113 8.92 -12.84 -7.73
N GLY A 114 9.03 -12.29 -6.50
CA GLY A 114 9.46 -13.00 -5.30
C GLY A 114 8.39 -13.91 -4.69
N GLY A 115 7.20 -13.98 -5.31
CA GLY A 115 6.10 -14.85 -4.93
C GLY A 115 5.07 -14.23 -3.98
N ALA A 116 5.16 -12.93 -3.68
CA ALA A 116 4.14 -12.25 -2.88
C ALA A 116 2.83 -12.09 -3.66
N LEU A 117 1.72 -12.05 -2.93
CA LEU A 117 0.50 -11.41 -3.41
C LEU A 117 0.73 -9.89 -3.37
N SER A 118 0.70 -9.21 -4.50
CA SER A 118 1.00 -7.77 -4.60
C SER A 118 -0.06 -7.01 -5.38
#